data_57765694861b86830143e1c58b81ee56
#
_entry.id   57765694861b86830143e1c58b81ee56
#
_cell.length_a   1.000
_cell.length_b   1.000
_cell.length_c   1.000
_cell.angle_alpha   90.00
_cell.angle_beta   90.00
_cell.angle_gamma   90.00
#
_symmetry.space_group_name_H-M   'P 1'
#
loop_
_entity.id
_entity.type
_entity.pdbx_description
1 polymer ?
#
loop_
_entity_poly.entity_id
_entity_poly.type
_entity_poly.pdbx_seq_one_letter_code
_entity_poly.pdbx_strand_id
1 'polypeptide(L)'
;MARNALVDAGFLVALLSSRDNHHEWAMMQASEYPPPWSTCEAVLSEAFHLLGERGATNLGALLRRRALLVTFELAENVEPVVRLIEKYANIPMGLADACLVRMTETLADPIVLTTDEDFRLYRRHSRQVVPCVTPA
;
A
#
# COMPACT_ATOMS: atom_id res chain seq x y z
N MET A 1 -19.97 -3.82 -6.59
CA MET A 1 -19.19 -4.31 -5.43
C MET A 1 -17.97 -3.44 -5.21
N ALA A 2 -17.66 -3.19 -3.96
CA ALA A 2 -16.46 -2.43 -3.62
C ALA A 2 -15.20 -3.23 -3.97
N ARG A 3 -14.19 -2.55 -4.47
CA ARG A 3 -12.89 -3.17 -4.73
C ARG A 3 -12.12 -3.34 -3.43
N ASN A 4 -11.17 -4.27 -3.41
CA ASN A 4 -10.24 -4.43 -2.30
C ASN A 4 -9.12 -3.40 -2.45
N ALA A 5 -9.23 -2.28 -1.74
CA ALA A 5 -8.23 -1.23 -1.80
C ALA A 5 -7.08 -1.54 -0.86
N LEU A 6 -5.88 -1.60 -1.41
CA LEU A 6 -4.62 -1.77 -0.70
C LEU A 6 -3.93 -0.42 -0.62
N VAL A 7 -3.33 -0.08 0.51
CA VAL A 7 -2.68 1.22 0.67
C VAL A 7 -1.20 1.06 0.97
N ASP A 8 -0.40 1.88 0.28
CA ASP A 8 1.03 2.00 0.48
C ASP A 8 1.32 3.12 1.49
N ALA A 9 2.55 3.15 2.01
CA ALA A 9 2.97 4.16 2.96
C ALA A 9 2.83 5.58 2.41
N GLY A 10 3.17 5.80 1.14
CA GLY A 10 3.04 7.11 0.51
C GLY A 10 1.60 7.63 0.51
N PHE A 11 0.63 6.76 0.27
CA PHE A 11 -0.79 7.12 0.34
C PHE A 11 -1.18 7.52 1.77
N LEU A 12 -0.77 6.73 2.76
CA LEU A 12 -1.10 7.01 4.17
C LEU A 12 -0.47 8.33 4.63
N VAL A 13 0.78 8.57 4.26
CA VAL A 13 1.46 9.84 4.59
C VAL A 13 0.73 11.02 3.93
N ALA A 14 0.39 10.91 2.65
CA ALA A 14 -0.31 11.94 1.92
C ALA A 14 -1.70 12.21 2.52
N LEU A 15 -2.40 11.17 2.92
CA LEU A 15 -3.72 11.29 3.52
C LEU A 15 -3.68 11.98 4.88
N LEU A 16 -2.69 11.63 5.71
CA LEU A 16 -2.63 12.06 7.11
C LEU A 16 -1.78 13.32 7.33
N SER A 17 -1.07 13.79 6.31
CA SER A 17 -0.27 15.01 6.41
C SER A 17 -0.80 16.07 5.44
N SER A 18 -1.40 17.13 5.98
CA SER A 18 -1.93 18.22 5.17
C SER A 18 -0.86 19.00 4.41
N ARG A 19 0.41 18.81 4.77
CA ARG A 19 1.55 19.44 4.10
C ARG A 19 2.13 18.62 2.96
N ASP A 20 1.69 17.38 2.80
CA ASP A 20 2.18 16.51 1.74
C ASP A 20 1.68 17.03 0.38
N ASN A 21 2.56 16.98 -0.64
CA ASN A 21 2.23 17.44 -1.98
C ASN A 21 1.05 16.72 -2.59
N HIS A 22 0.81 15.49 -2.18
CA HIS A 22 -0.27 14.65 -2.71
C HIS A 22 -1.46 14.54 -1.77
N HIS A 23 -1.56 15.44 -0.78
CA HIS A 23 -2.64 15.39 0.21
C HIS A 23 -4.03 15.46 -0.45
N GLU A 24 -4.24 16.42 -1.35
CA GLU A 24 -5.54 16.55 -2.03
C GLU A 24 -5.88 15.34 -2.87
N TRP A 25 -4.89 14.80 -3.58
CA TRP A 25 -5.07 13.58 -4.35
C TRP A 25 -5.49 12.41 -3.44
N ALA A 26 -4.81 12.25 -2.31
CA ALA A 26 -5.12 11.18 -1.34
C ALA A 26 -6.54 11.32 -0.78
N MET A 27 -6.96 12.54 -0.49
CA MET A 27 -8.33 12.80 -0.01
C MET A 27 -9.36 12.42 -1.07
N MET A 28 -9.09 12.71 -2.34
CA MET A 28 -9.95 12.30 -3.45
C MET A 28 -10.03 10.78 -3.56
N GLN A 29 -8.89 10.11 -3.45
CA GLN A 29 -8.87 8.64 -3.54
C GLN A 29 -9.58 8.00 -2.35
N ALA A 30 -9.48 8.57 -1.16
CA ALA A 30 -10.19 8.08 0.02
C ALA A 30 -11.70 8.19 -0.15
N SER A 31 -12.18 9.18 -0.91
CA SER A 31 -13.58 9.32 -1.26
C SER A 31 -14.02 8.29 -2.33
N GLU A 32 -13.17 8.08 -3.32
CA GLU A 32 -13.41 7.12 -4.42
C GLU A 32 -13.34 5.69 -3.94
N TYR A 33 -12.37 5.37 -3.08
CA TYR A 33 -12.12 4.05 -2.51
C TYR A 33 -12.15 4.17 -0.99
N PRO A 34 -13.36 4.20 -0.40
CA PRO A 34 -13.48 4.42 1.05
C PRO A 34 -12.97 3.25 1.87
N PRO A 35 -12.62 3.48 3.16
CA PRO A 35 -12.20 2.40 4.04
C PRO A 35 -13.33 1.36 4.23
N PRO A 36 -13.01 0.13 4.66
CA PRO A 36 -11.69 -0.27 5.17
C PRO A 36 -10.68 -0.50 4.06
N TRP A 37 -9.43 -0.13 4.34
CA TRP A 37 -8.29 -0.41 3.46
C TRP A 37 -7.47 -1.56 4.04
N SER A 38 -6.80 -2.31 3.16
CA SER A 38 -5.91 -3.40 3.57
C SER A 38 -4.46 -2.99 3.37
N THR A 39 -3.59 -3.47 4.24
CA THR A 39 -2.16 -3.21 4.13
C THR A 39 -1.37 -4.34 4.83
N CYS A 40 -0.06 -4.16 4.93
CA CYS A 40 0.83 -5.10 5.59
C CYS A 40 1.70 -4.37 6.62
N GLU A 41 2.32 -5.14 7.50
CA GLU A 41 3.14 -4.58 8.57
C GLU A 41 4.34 -3.78 8.05
N ALA A 42 4.95 -4.21 6.92
CA ALA A 42 6.06 -3.48 6.32
C ALA A 42 5.65 -2.06 5.91
N VAL A 43 4.46 -1.90 5.35
CA VAL A 43 3.90 -0.58 5.02
C VAL A 43 3.71 0.25 6.28
N LEU A 44 3.15 -0.34 7.32
CA LEU A 44 2.91 0.38 8.59
C LEU A 44 4.21 0.85 9.24
N SER A 45 5.24 0.00 9.22
CA SER A 45 6.55 0.38 9.77
C SER A 45 7.09 1.63 9.08
N GLU A 46 7.02 1.67 7.77
CA GLU A 46 7.46 2.82 7.00
C GLU A 46 6.59 4.05 7.25
N ALA A 47 5.27 3.89 7.26
CA ALA A 47 4.35 4.99 7.46
C ALA A 47 4.50 5.63 8.84
N PHE A 48 4.62 4.82 9.90
CA PHE A 48 4.86 5.34 11.24
C PHE A 48 6.16 6.13 11.32
N HIS A 49 7.20 5.62 10.68
CA HIS A 49 8.50 6.30 10.66
C HIS A 49 8.40 7.67 9.97
N LEU A 50 7.76 7.72 8.81
CA LEU A 50 7.65 8.94 8.00
C LEU A 50 6.73 9.99 8.62
N LEU A 51 5.67 9.57 9.32
CA LEU A 51 4.70 10.47 9.90
C LEU A 51 5.15 11.13 11.20
N GLY A 52 6.05 10.49 11.94
CA GLY A 52 6.49 10.99 13.24
C GLY A 52 5.40 10.90 14.31
N GLU A 53 5.62 11.52 15.46
CA GLU A 53 4.73 11.38 16.63
C GLU A 53 3.30 11.83 16.37
N ARG A 54 3.13 12.97 15.73
CA ARG A 54 1.81 13.55 15.48
C ARG A 54 1.00 12.67 14.53
N GLY A 55 1.64 12.26 13.45
CA GLY A 55 0.98 11.38 12.47
C GLY A 55 0.74 9.99 13.00
N ALA A 56 1.61 9.51 13.90
CA ALA A 56 1.45 8.19 14.53
C ALA A 56 0.13 8.09 15.28
N THR A 57 -0.29 9.15 15.97
CA THR A 57 -1.58 9.17 16.67
C THR A 57 -2.73 8.98 15.68
N ASN A 58 -2.68 9.68 14.54
CA ASN A 58 -3.72 9.59 13.52
C ASN A 58 -3.73 8.21 12.83
N LEU A 59 -2.55 7.67 12.54
CA LEU A 59 -2.44 6.34 11.94
C LEU A 59 -2.95 5.26 12.92
N GLY A 60 -2.58 5.39 14.20
CA GLY A 60 -3.09 4.50 15.25
C GLY A 60 -4.61 4.54 15.36
N ALA A 61 -5.21 5.73 15.19
CA ALA A 61 -6.67 5.87 15.21
C ALA A 61 -7.34 5.10 14.07
N LEU A 62 -6.73 5.12 12.87
CA LEU A 62 -7.25 4.34 11.74
C LEU A 62 -7.22 2.84 12.04
N LEU A 63 -6.16 2.36 12.66
CA LEU A 63 -6.05 0.95 13.05
C LEU A 63 -7.06 0.57 14.13
N ARG A 64 -7.22 1.40 15.15
CA ARG A 64 -8.14 1.12 16.27
C ARG A 64 -9.59 1.05 15.83
N ARG A 65 -10.01 1.94 14.93
CA ARG A 65 -11.39 1.93 14.42
C ARG A 65 -11.59 1.02 13.22
N ARG A 66 -10.55 0.26 12.87
CA ARG A 66 -10.59 -0.74 11.79
C ARG A 66 -10.88 -0.15 10.41
N ALA A 67 -10.51 1.09 10.20
CA ALA A 67 -10.51 1.70 8.88
C ALA A 67 -9.30 1.20 8.07
N LEU A 68 -8.27 0.75 8.76
CA LEU A 68 -7.06 0.18 8.17
C LEU A 68 -6.82 -1.19 8.79
N LEU A 69 -6.77 -2.22 7.95
CA LEU A 69 -6.66 -3.62 8.38
C LEU A 69 -5.34 -4.22 7.91
N VAL A 70 -4.66 -4.93 8.81
CA VAL A 70 -3.49 -5.72 8.44
C VAL A 70 -3.97 -7.12 8.06
N THR A 71 -3.94 -7.42 6.77
CA THR A 71 -4.54 -8.64 6.23
C THR A 71 -3.52 -9.59 5.60
N PHE A 72 -2.22 -9.33 5.79
CA PHE A 72 -1.15 -10.09 5.15
C PHE A 72 -0.22 -10.72 6.17
N GLU A 73 0.06 -12.01 6.01
CA GLU A 73 1.04 -12.72 6.82
C GLU A 73 2.27 -13.06 5.98
N LEU A 74 3.37 -12.37 6.23
CA LEU A 74 4.61 -12.61 5.52
C LEU A 74 5.10 -14.04 5.71
N ALA A 75 4.95 -14.61 6.92
CA ALA A 75 5.40 -15.97 7.22
C ALA A 75 4.82 -17.02 6.28
N GLU A 76 3.60 -16.80 5.78
CA GLU A 76 2.94 -17.72 4.85
C GLU A 76 3.19 -17.38 3.38
N ASN A 77 3.96 -16.32 3.11
CA ASN A 77 4.19 -15.81 1.76
C ASN A 77 5.67 -15.57 1.46
N VAL A 78 6.56 -16.18 2.22
CA VAL A 78 8.01 -15.92 2.12
C VAL A 78 8.52 -16.17 0.70
N GLU A 79 8.22 -17.31 0.11
CA GLU A 79 8.74 -17.66 -1.20
C GLU A 79 8.26 -16.71 -2.31
N PRO A 80 6.96 -16.43 -2.47
CA PRO A 80 6.54 -15.49 -3.49
C PRO A 80 7.06 -14.07 -3.27
N VAL A 81 7.17 -13.62 -2.02
CA VAL A 81 7.69 -12.29 -1.72
C VAL A 81 9.18 -12.18 -2.07
N VAL A 82 9.98 -13.16 -1.66
CA VAL A 82 11.42 -13.16 -1.97
C VAL A 82 11.66 -13.22 -3.47
N ARG A 83 10.88 -14.01 -4.21
CA ARG A 83 10.98 -14.07 -5.67
C ARG A 83 10.72 -12.72 -6.33
N LEU A 84 9.74 -11.97 -5.83
CA LEU A 84 9.45 -10.63 -6.36
C LEU A 84 10.63 -9.69 -6.14
N ILE A 85 11.20 -9.70 -4.94
CA ILE A 85 12.36 -8.85 -4.62
C ILE A 85 13.54 -9.18 -5.54
N GLU A 86 13.80 -10.48 -5.75
CA GLU A 86 14.86 -10.93 -6.65
C GLU A 86 14.61 -10.52 -8.10
N LYS A 87 13.36 -10.70 -8.56
CA LYS A 87 12.97 -10.34 -9.92
C LYS A 87 13.18 -8.87 -10.22
N TYR A 88 12.89 -8.00 -9.25
CA TYR A 88 12.96 -6.54 -9.42
C TYR A 88 14.17 -5.93 -8.74
N ALA A 89 15.27 -6.66 -8.62
CA ALA A 89 16.50 -6.16 -8.00
C ALA A 89 17.02 -4.88 -8.69
N ASN A 90 16.79 -4.73 -10.00
CA ASN A 90 17.21 -3.56 -10.76
C ASN A 90 16.33 -2.32 -10.55
N ILE A 91 15.14 -2.51 -10.01
CA ILE A 91 14.19 -1.41 -9.73
C ILE A 91 14.17 -1.10 -8.24
N PRO A 92 15.07 -1.54 -7.46
CA PRO A 92 15.10 -1.92 -6.03
C PRO A 92 13.72 -1.94 -5.35
N MET A 93 13.01 -3.06 -5.59
CA MET A 93 11.75 -3.34 -4.89
C MET A 93 12.02 -3.55 -3.40
N GLY A 94 11.38 -2.77 -2.55
CA GLY A 94 11.45 -2.96 -1.11
C GLY A 94 10.50 -4.06 -0.63
N LEU A 95 10.65 -4.46 0.63
CA LEU A 95 9.80 -5.48 1.23
C LEU A 95 8.32 -5.08 1.20
N ALA A 96 8.02 -3.82 1.53
CA ALA A 96 6.64 -3.33 1.52
C ALA A 96 6.01 -3.45 0.12
N ASP A 97 6.77 -3.06 -0.92
CA ASP A 97 6.30 -3.16 -2.30
C ASP A 97 6.00 -4.59 -2.69
N ALA A 98 6.91 -5.51 -2.35
CA ALA A 98 6.75 -6.93 -2.67
C ALA A 98 5.53 -7.52 -1.96
N CYS A 99 5.32 -7.15 -0.69
CA CYS A 99 4.16 -7.61 0.05
C CYS A 99 2.85 -7.12 -0.59
N LEU A 100 2.81 -5.84 -1.00
CA LEU A 100 1.61 -5.29 -1.66
C LEU A 100 1.34 -5.98 -3.00
N VAL A 101 2.38 -6.20 -3.82
CA VAL A 101 2.20 -6.92 -5.08
C VAL A 101 1.66 -8.33 -4.80
N ARG A 102 2.24 -9.03 -3.83
CA ARG A 102 1.75 -10.37 -3.46
C ARG A 102 0.30 -10.32 -2.99
N MET A 103 -0.09 -9.32 -2.22
CA MET A 103 -1.48 -9.17 -1.77
C MET A 103 -2.43 -9.03 -2.97
N THR A 104 -2.01 -8.34 -4.04
CA THR A 104 -2.85 -8.24 -5.25
C THR A 104 -3.07 -9.60 -5.90
N GLU A 105 -2.17 -10.55 -5.68
CA GLU A 105 -2.29 -11.90 -6.27
C GLU A 105 -3.26 -12.79 -5.53
N THR A 106 -3.55 -12.48 -4.27
CA THR A 106 -4.41 -13.32 -3.42
C THR A 106 -5.78 -12.73 -3.14
N LEU A 107 -5.97 -11.44 -3.44
CA LEU A 107 -7.25 -10.75 -3.22
C LEU A 107 -8.01 -10.60 -4.53
N ALA A 108 -9.34 -10.69 -4.43
CA ALA A 108 -10.21 -10.45 -5.58
C ALA A 108 -10.34 -8.96 -5.84
N ASP A 109 -10.31 -8.58 -7.11
CA ASP A 109 -10.51 -7.20 -7.57
C ASP A 109 -9.67 -6.17 -6.79
N PRO A 110 -8.34 -6.34 -6.71
CA PRO A 110 -7.49 -5.44 -5.92
C PRO A 110 -7.23 -4.13 -6.65
N ILE A 111 -6.99 -3.07 -5.87
CA ILE A 111 -6.47 -1.80 -6.38
C ILE A 111 -5.49 -1.24 -5.35
N VAL A 112 -4.29 -0.87 -5.77
CA VAL A 112 -3.27 -0.31 -4.89
C VAL A 112 -3.31 1.22 -4.99
N LEU A 113 -3.47 1.88 -3.84
CA LEU A 113 -3.40 3.34 -3.76
C LEU A 113 -1.98 3.69 -3.30
N THR A 114 -1.22 4.33 -4.17
CA THR A 114 0.20 4.59 -3.93
C THR A 114 0.65 5.89 -4.60
N THR A 115 1.66 6.51 -4.03
CA THR A 115 2.35 7.65 -4.67
C THR A 115 3.59 7.20 -5.45
N ASP A 116 3.90 5.89 -5.44
CA ASP A 116 5.08 5.33 -6.08
C ASP A 116 4.73 4.79 -7.47
N GLU A 117 5.23 5.46 -8.51
CA GLU A 117 4.98 5.06 -9.89
C GLU A 117 5.63 3.73 -10.27
N ASP A 118 6.56 3.21 -9.48
CA ASP A 118 7.18 1.91 -9.75
C ASP A 118 6.14 0.79 -9.76
N PHE A 119 4.99 0.97 -9.09
CA PHE A 119 3.90 -0.01 -9.17
C PHE A 119 3.36 -0.20 -10.58
N ARG A 120 3.58 0.73 -11.47
CA ARG A 120 3.23 0.58 -12.89
C ARG A 120 4.19 -0.35 -13.61
N LEU A 121 5.39 -0.54 -13.09
CA LEU A 121 6.42 -1.42 -13.65
C LEU A 121 6.31 -2.84 -13.12
N TYR A 122 5.87 -3.00 -11.88
CA TYR A 122 5.72 -4.32 -11.26
C TYR A 122 4.60 -5.11 -11.95
N ARG A 123 4.70 -6.43 -11.89
CA ARG A 123 3.68 -7.32 -12.45
C ARG A 123 3.20 -8.31 -11.39
N ARG A 124 1.91 -8.58 -11.39
CA ARG A 124 1.32 -9.63 -10.59
C ARG A 124 1.18 -10.89 -11.46
N HIS A 125 1.18 -12.06 -10.83
CA HIS A 125 1.10 -13.33 -11.57
C HIS A 125 2.11 -13.38 -12.72
N SER A 126 3.31 -12.85 -12.50
CA SER A 126 4.45 -12.78 -13.43
C SER A 126 4.28 -11.82 -14.61
N ARG A 127 3.08 -11.63 -15.13
CA ARG A 127 2.88 -10.90 -16.40
C ARG A 127 1.82 -9.79 -16.36
N GLN A 128 0.90 -9.85 -15.41
CA GLN A 128 -0.23 -8.92 -15.40
C GLN A 128 0.15 -7.59 -14.75
N VAL A 129 -0.39 -6.52 -15.27
CA VAL A 129 -0.26 -5.19 -14.66
C VAL A 129 -0.85 -5.21 -13.26
N VAL A 130 -0.17 -4.59 -12.32
CA VAL A 130 -0.71 -4.40 -10.97
C VAL A 130 -1.75 -3.27 -11.03
N PRO A 131 -3.02 -3.54 -10.70
CA PRO A 131 -4.00 -2.45 -10.67
C PRO A 131 -3.61 -1.43 -9.61
N CYS A 132 -3.38 -0.20 -10.02
CA CYS A 132 -2.96 0.85 -9.09
C CYS A 132 -3.46 2.22 -9.52
N VAL A 133 -3.57 3.12 -8.56
CA VAL A 133 -3.85 4.53 -8.77
C VAL A 133 -2.70 5.32 -8.20
N THR A 134 -2.11 6.17 -9.03
CA THR A 134 -1.02 7.07 -8.63
C THR A 134 -1.40 8.50 -8.99
N PRO A 135 -0.80 9.50 -8.34
CA PRO A 135 -1.00 10.89 -8.75
C PRO A 135 -0.55 11.08 -10.21
N ALA A 136 -1.30 11.86 -10.95
CA ALA A 136 -1.01 12.11 -12.37
C ALA A 136 0.21 13.00 -12.57
#